data_b8e9b1df3688ff89256ce1779ec388cd
#
_entry.id   b8e9b1df3688ff89256ce1779ec388cd
#
_cell.length_a   1.000
_cell.length_b   1.000
_cell.length_c   1.000
_cell.angle_alpha   90.00
_cell.angle_beta   90.00
_cell.angle_gamma   90.00
#
_symmetry.space_group_name_H-M   'P 1'
#
loop_
_entity.id
_entity.type
_entity.pdbx_description
1 polymer ?
#
loop_
_entity_poly.entity_id
_entity_poly.type
_entity_poly.pdbx_seq_one_letter_code
_entity_poly.pdbx_strand_id
1 'polypeptide(L)'
;TAPTISGSPAGSVDAGSGYVFQPTAADADGDALSFSIANKPGWASVDTATGRLSGTPADADVGVYIGTVISVTDGEATTSMAAFDIEVVAPQVQTGSLSLSWTAPVTRADGSPLSLADINGYRVYYGDSTGSYPASVDVPDGTATATIVSDLPAGDYYVVMTTYDVDGRESGYSSEILKPAQ
;
A
#
# COMPACT_ATOMS: atom_id res chain seq x y z
N THR A 1 37.98 11.35 29.06
CA THR A 1 36.62 11.44 29.65
C THR A 1 35.69 10.54 28.79
N ALA A 2 34.73 9.83 29.40
CA ALA A 2 33.81 9.02 28.60
C ALA A 2 33.05 9.90 27.57
N PRO A 3 32.90 9.43 26.33
CA PRO A 3 32.18 10.15 25.30
C PRO A 3 30.68 10.22 25.61
N THR A 4 30.00 11.18 25.02
CA THR A 4 28.55 11.34 25.11
C THR A 4 27.90 10.95 23.78
N ILE A 5 26.67 10.40 23.84
CA ILE A 5 25.87 10.07 22.66
C ILE A 5 24.39 10.36 22.94
N SER A 6 23.69 10.90 21.94
CA SER A 6 22.27 11.23 22.02
C SER A 6 21.59 11.20 20.64
N GLY A 7 20.27 11.21 20.64
CA GLY A 7 19.44 11.28 19.45
C GLY A 7 18.07 10.65 19.68
N SER A 8 17.17 10.83 18.71
CA SER A 8 15.82 10.28 18.71
C SER A 8 15.56 9.58 17.37
N PRO A 9 15.84 8.26 17.29
CA PRO A 9 15.55 7.49 16.09
C PRO A 9 14.03 7.43 15.84
N ALA A 10 13.63 7.36 14.57
CA ALA A 10 12.24 7.08 14.22
C ALA A 10 11.87 5.66 14.66
N GLY A 11 10.70 5.50 15.28
CA GLY A 11 10.22 4.20 15.76
C GLY A 11 9.61 3.33 14.68
N SER A 12 9.39 3.86 13.46
CA SER A 12 8.83 3.10 12.34
C SER A 12 9.34 3.59 10.99
N VAL A 13 9.23 2.71 9.98
CA VAL A 13 9.48 2.99 8.57
C VAL A 13 8.59 2.09 7.71
N ASP A 14 8.08 2.60 6.59
CA ASP A 14 7.34 1.79 5.63
C ASP A 14 8.32 0.92 4.82
N ALA A 15 7.95 -0.32 4.53
CA ALA A 15 8.69 -1.15 3.60
C ALA A 15 8.81 -0.44 2.23
N GLY A 16 9.98 -0.53 1.60
CA GLY A 16 10.33 0.23 0.40
C GLY A 16 10.80 1.67 0.64
N SER A 17 10.65 2.20 1.86
CA SER A 17 11.08 3.56 2.22
C SER A 17 12.45 3.59 2.89
N GLY A 18 13.19 4.69 2.69
CA GLY A 18 14.51 4.86 3.29
C GLY A 18 14.43 5.22 4.77
N TYR A 19 15.15 4.47 5.61
CA TYR A 19 15.37 4.79 7.02
C TYR A 19 16.76 5.39 7.21
N VAL A 20 16.83 6.48 7.96
CA VAL A 20 18.12 7.12 8.31
C VAL A 20 18.02 7.65 9.73
N PHE A 21 18.98 7.26 10.56
CA PHE A 21 19.19 7.85 11.87
C PHE A 21 20.67 8.21 12.05
N GLN A 22 20.94 9.44 12.47
CA GLN A 22 22.28 9.95 12.78
C GLN A 22 22.33 10.37 14.25
N PRO A 23 23.03 9.63 15.11
CA PRO A 23 23.25 10.10 16.48
C PRO A 23 24.18 11.31 16.53
N THR A 24 24.08 12.09 17.58
CA THR A 24 25.07 13.11 17.93
C THR A 24 25.96 12.56 19.03
N ALA A 25 27.27 12.62 18.84
CA ALA A 25 28.24 12.19 19.83
C ALA A 25 29.37 13.23 19.95
N ALA A 26 29.94 13.33 21.14
CA ALA A 26 31.07 14.21 21.42
C ALA A 26 31.92 13.62 22.56
N ASP A 27 33.23 13.88 22.45
CA ASP A 27 34.18 13.65 23.52
C ASP A 27 34.76 14.98 23.99
N ALA A 28 34.86 15.17 25.33
CA ALA A 28 35.33 16.41 25.92
C ALA A 28 36.84 16.64 25.80
N ASP A 29 37.62 15.55 25.66
CA ASP A 29 39.07 15.57 25.48
C ASP A 29 39.45 15.66 24.00
N GLY A 30 38.48 15.50 23.11
CA GLY A 30 38.68 15.59 21.66
C GLY A 30 39.22 14.30 21.04
N ASP A 31 39.06 13.15 21.73
CA ASP A 31 39.52 11.87 21.27
C ASP A 31 38.72 11.35 20.05
N ALA A 32 39.35 10.49 19.25
CA ALA A 32 38.70 9.91 18.08
C ALA A 32 37.59 8.93 18.49
N LEU A 33 36.39 9.16 17.98
CA LEU A 33 35.23 8.35 18.27
C LEU A 33 35.04 7.23 17.25
N SER A 34 34.61 6.07 17.74
CA SER A 34 34.15 4.97 16.91
C SER A 34 32.83 4.41 17.44
N PHE A 35 32.00 3.90 16.51
CA PHE A 35 30.64 3.47 16.83
C PHE A 35 30.46 1.97 16.61
N SER A 36 29.57 1.39 17.42
CA SER A 36 29.11 0.02 17.29
C SER A 36 27.60 -0.06 17.48
N ILE A 37 27.00 -1.13 17.02
CA ILE A 37 25.56 -1.37 17.14
C ILE A 37 25.27 -2.80 17.54
N ALA A 38 24.37 -2.96 18.52
CA ALA A 38 23.81 -4.25 18.91
C ALA A 38 22.37 -4.37 18.40
N ASN A 39 21.94 -5.60 18.12
CA ASN A 39 20.60 -5.93 17.60
C ASN A 39 20.21 -5.14 16.35
N LYS A 40 21.17 -4.90 15.47
CA LYS A 40 20.95 -4.20 14.21
C LYS A 40 19.99 -5.00 13.32
N PRO A 41 18.93 -4.35 12.75
CA PRO A 41 18.08 -4.99 11.74
C PRO A 41 18.90 -5.52 10.56
N GLY A 42 18.48 -6.65 9.99
CA GLY A 42 19.20 -7.28 8.86
C GLY A 42 19.26 -6.40 7.61
N TRP A 43 18.22 -5.62 7.36
CA TRP A 43 18.10 -4.71 6.23
C TRP A 43 18.88 -3.38 6.38
N ALA A 44 19.40 -3.09 7.58
CA ALA A 44 20.12 -1.84 7.85
C ALA A 44 21.62 -2.01 7.86
N SER A 45 22.36 -0.95 7.58
CA SER A 45 23.81 -0.80 7.69
C SER A 45 24.16 0.30 8.67
N VAL A 46 25.30 0.16 9.34
CA VAL A 46 25.86 1.20 10.22
C VAL A 46 27.20 1.67 9.69
N ASP A 47 27.42 2.96 9.71
CA ASP A 47 28.73 3.56 9.50
C ASP A 47 29.42 3.70 10.86
N THR A 48 30.49 2.94 11.05
CA THR A 48 31.22 2.89 12.33
C THR A 48 32.06 4.13 12.64
N ALA A 49 32.26 5.02 11.67
CA ALA A 49 32.95 6.30 11.89
C ALA A 49 31.99 7.40 12.36
N THR A 50 30.73 7.32 11.96
CA THR A 50 29.74 8.38 12.25
C THR A 50 28.57 7.91 13.13
N GLY A 51 28.40 6.60 13.30
CA GLY A 51 27.26 6.01 13.99
C GLY A 51 25.95 6.03 13.19
N ARG A 52 25.99 6.47 11.91
CA ARG A 52 24.79 6.55 11.07
C ARG A 52 24.25 5.17 10.79
N LEU A 53 22.99 4.96 11.16
CA LEU A 53 22.20 3.78 10.82
C LEU A 53 21.31 4.12 9.62
N SER A 54 21.36 3.33 8.56
CA SER A 54 20.57 3.57 7.35
C SER A 54 20.28 2.28 6.59
N GLY A 55 19.17 2.26 5.84
CA GLY A 55 18.77 1.14 4.99
C GLY A 55 17.40 1.36 4.39
N THR A 56 16.96 0.42 3.56
CA THR A 56 15.63 0.40 2.98
C THR A 56 15.08 -1.01 3.17
N PRO A 57 14.17 -1.23 4.12
CA PRO A 57 13.57 -2.55 4.33
C PRO A 57 12.69 -2.94 3.14
N ALA A 58 12.66 -4.20 2.78
CA ALA A 58 11.75 -4.77 1.80
C ALA A 58 10.44 -5.25 2.47
N ASP A 59 9.44 -5.65 1.68
CA ASP A 59 8.19 -6.23 2.20
C ASP A 59 8.43 -7.48 3.06
N ALA A 60 9.48 -8.23 2.77
CA ALA A 60 9.86 -9.40 3.56
C ALA A 60 10.43 -9.05 4.95
N ASP A 61 10.78 -7.80 5.19
CA ASP A 61 11.31 -7.28 6.46
C ASP A 61 10.22 -6.69 7.36
N VAL A 62 8.94 -6.76 6.97
CA VAL A 62 7.82 -6.27 7.79
C VAL A 62 7.81 -6.96 9.14
N GLY A 63 7.80 -6.15 10.22
CA GLY A 63 7.87 -6.65 11.59
C GLY A 63 8.56 -5.68 12.54
N VAL A 64 8.74 -6.12 13.80
CA VAL A 64 9.33 -5.29 14.84
C VAL A 64 10.74 -5.78 15.18
N TYR A 65 11.71 -4.87 15.11
CA TYR A 65 13.11 -5.08 15.45
C TYR A 65 13.39 -4.43 16.80
N ILE A 66 13.48 -5.26 17.85
CA ILE A 66 13.53 -4.79 19.23
C ILE A 66 14.96 -4.63 19.75
N GLY A 67 15.13 -3.64 20.63
CA GLY A 67 16.33 -3.50 21.45
C GLY A 67 17.58 -3.10 20.69
N THR A 68 17.47 -2.33 19.61
CA THR A 68 18.63 -1.77 18.90
C THR A 68 19.35 -0.77 19.81
N VAL A 69 20.67 -0.91 19.93
CA VAL A 69 21.52 -0.04 20.75
C VAL A 69 22.72 0.44 19.96
N ILE A 70 22.90 1.74 19.85
CA ILE A 70 24.11 2.36 19.30
C ILE A 70 25.02 2.81 20.44
N SER A 71 26.29 2.45 20.36
CA SER A 71 27.31 2.79 21.34
C SER A 71 28.45 3.53 20.67
N VAL A 72 29.07 4.45 21.41
CA VAL A 72 30.26 5.19 21.01
C VAL A 72 31.39 4.94 21.98
N THR A 73 32.63 4.82 21.51
CA THR A 73 33.83 4.68 22.31
C THR A 73 34.95 5.61 21.82
N ASP A 74 35.74 6.12 22.75
CA ASP A 74 37.00 6.85 22.56
C ASP A 74 38.23 5.94 22.58
N GLY A 75 38.03 4.61 22.77
CA GLY A 75 39.08 3.59 22.92
C GLY A 75 39.38 3.24 24.40
N GLU A 76 38.99 4.06 25.37
CA GLU A 76 39.14 3.82 26.81
C GLU A 76 37.78 3.59 27.50
N ALA A 77 36.76 4.35 27.13
CA ALA A 77 35.42 4.27 27.69
C ALA A 77 34.37 4.09 26.58
N THR A 78 33.21 3.55 26.97
CA THR A 78 32.08 3.33 26.03
C THR A 78 30.80 3.88 26.64
N THR A 79 30.05 4.66 25.88
CA THR A 79 28.70 5.14 26.22
C THR A 79 27.69 4.64 25.20
N SER A 80 26.52 4.23 25.68
CA SER A 80 25.44 3.69 24.83
C SER A 80 24.21 4.57 24.92
N MET A 81 23.47 4.65 23.82
CA MET A 81 22.11 5.17 23.83
C MET A 81 21.17 4.22 24.57
N ALA A 82 20.02 4.71 25.01
CA ALA A 82 18.94 3.84 25.40
C ALA A 82 18.53 2.95 24.21
N ALA A 83 18.16 1.70 24.51
CA ALA A 83 17.66 0.78 23.50
C ALA A 83 16.37 1.36 22.85
N PHE A 84 16.23 1.15 21.56
CA PHE A 84 15.05 1.57 20.79
C PHE A 84 14.61 0.46 19.84
N ASP A 85 13.34 0.50 19.49
CA ASP A 85 12.74 -0.44 18.56
C ASP A 85 12.48 0.24 17.23
N ILE A 86 12.46 -0.53 16.13
CA ILE A 86 12.10 -0.07 14.81
C ILE A 86 11.04 -1.01 14.27
N GLU A 87 9.86 -0.50 13.95
CA GLU A 87 8.80 -1.23 13.26
C GLU A 87 8.90 -0.99 11.76
N VAL A 88 8.98 -2.06 10.97
CA VAL A 88 8.79 -2.01 9.52
C VAL A 88 7.32 -2.29 9.24
N VAL A 89 6.64 -1.30 8.69
CA VAL A 89 5.21 -1.35 8.39
C VAL A 89 5.00 -1.76 6.93
N ALA A 90 4.02 -2.61 6.67
CA ALA A 90 3.64 -2.94 5.30
C ALA A 90 3.17 -1.67 4.55
N PRO A 91 3.50 -1.53 3.25
CA PRO A 91 3.02 -0.40 2.46
C PRO A 91 1.51 -0.32 2.52
N GLN A 92 0.96 0.88 2.77
CA GLN A 92 -0.49 1.09 2.70
C GLN A 92 -0.91 1.05 1.23
N VAL A 93 -1.61 0.00 0.84
CA VAL A 93 -2.28 -0.02 -0.47
C VAL A 93 -3.48 0.93 -0.36
N GLN A 94 -3.37 2.07 -1.03
CA GLN A 94 -4.50 2.98 -1.12
C GLN A 94 -5.59 2.31 -1.97
N THR A 95 -6.72 1.97 -1.35
CA THR A 95 -7.88 1.43 -2.05
C THR A 95 -8.86 2.54 -2.35
N GLY A 96 -9.53 2.41 -3.49
CA GLY A 96 -10.59 3.31 -3.94
C GLY A 96 -11.86 2.55 -4.30
N SER A 97 -12.82 3.25 -4.88
CA SER A 97 -14.08 2.68 -5.36
C SER A 97 -14.46 3.25 -6.72
N LEU A 98 -15.18 2.44 -7.50
CA LEU A 98 -15.82 2.88 -8.74
C LEU A 98 -17.31 3.11 -8.46
N SER A 99 -17.75 4.35 -8.55
CA SER A 99 -19.18 4.69 -8.53
C SER A 99 -19.70 4.67 -9.96
N LEU A 100 -20.62 3.76 -10.26
CA LEU A 100 -21.18 3.54 -11.58
C LEU A 100 -22.67 3.85 -11.58
N SER A 101 -23.17 4.43 -12.66
CA SER A 101 -24.60 4.67 -12.89
C SER A 101 -24.94 4.43 -14.35
N TRP A 102 -26.16 3.95 -14.61
CA TRP A 102 -26.64 3.61 -15.94
C TRP A 102 -28.15 3.85 -16.09
N THR A 103 -28.61 3.77 -17.33
CA THR A 103 -30.03 3.71 -17.65
C THR A 103 -30.36 2.29 -18.12
N ALA A 104 -31.43 1.71 -17.59
CA ALA A 104 -31.90 0.39 -18.00
C ALA A 104 -32.16 0.36 -19.51
N PRO A 105 -31.73 -0.70 -20.23
CA PRO A 105 -32.03 -0.83 -21.65
C PRO A 105 -33.55 -1.04 -21.86
N VAL A 106 -34.07 -0.54 -22.97
CA VAL A 106 -35.49 -0.67 -23.35
C VAL A 106 -35.69 -1.57 -24.56
N THR A 107 -34.59 -2.09 -25.13
CA THR A 107 -34.58 -3.01 -26.26
C THR A 107 -33.57 -4.12 -26.08
N ARG A 108 -33.88 -5.28 -26.61
CA ARG A 108 -32.94 -6.42 -26.71
C ARG A 108 -31.99 -6.23 -27.91
N ALA A 109 -30.95 -7.07 -27.98
CA ALA A 109 -29.99 -7.03 -29.09
C ALA A 109 -30.61 -7.29 -30.47
N ASP A 110 -31.74 -7.98 -30.54
CA ASP A 110 -32.51 -8.24 -31.76
C ASP A 110 -33.48 -7.10 -32.11
N GLY A 111 -33.50 -6.02 -31.33
CA GLY A 111 -34.39 -4.86 -31.49
C GLY A 111 -35.78 -5.04 -30.90
N SER A 112 -36.12 -6.18 -30.31
CA SER A 112 -37.42 -6.40 -29.65
C SER A 112 -37.50 -5.57 -28.36
N PRO A 113 -38.70 -5.14 -27.93
CA PRO A 113 -38.87 -4.42 -26.68
C PRO A 113 -38.40 -5.23 -25.47
N LEU A 114 -37.75 -4.56 -24.51
CA LEU A 114 -37.36 -5.11 -23.22
C LEU A 114 -38.04 -4.29 -22.12
N SER A 115 -38.90 -4.92 -21.36
CA SER A 115 -39.53 -4.27 -20.21
C SER A 115 -38.63 -4.39 -18.99
N LEU A 116 -38.73 -3.44 -18.06
CA LEU A 116 -37.99 -3.48 -16.82
C LEU A 116 -38.27 -4.76 -16.00
N ALA A 117 -39.48 -5.30 -16.13
CA ALA A 117 -39.87 -6.54 -15.45
C ALA A 117 -39.18 -7.79 -16.03
N ASP A 118 -38.64 -7.71 -17.26
CA ASP A 118 -37.90 -8.80 -17.88
C ASP A 118 -36.41 -8.79 -17.51
N ILE A 119 -35.93 -7.70 -16.89
CA ILE A 119 -34.53 -7.58 -16.44
C ILE A 119 -34.39 -8.19 -15.05
N ASN A 120 -33.54 -9.17 -14.89
CA ASN A 120 -33.21 -9.79 -13.61
C ASN A 120 -32.03 -9.13 -12.93
N GLY A 121 -31.13 -8.52 -13.70
CA GLY A 121 -29.98 -7.82 -13.14
C GLY A 121 -28.95 -7.37 -14.19
N TYR A 122 -27.82 -6.92 -13.65
CA TYR A 122 -26.71 -6.41 -14.42
C TYR A 122 -25.41 -7.06 -13.93
N ARG A 123 -24.42 -7.16 -14.80
CA ARG A 123 -23.07 -7.56 -14.40
C ARG A 123 -22.09 -6.52 -14.91
N VAL A 124 -21.29 -6.00 -13.98
CA VAL A 124 -20.24 -5.03 -14.24
C VAL A 124 -18.92 -5.79 -14.36
N TYR A 125 -18.23 -5.60 -15.47
CA TYR A 125 -16.90 -6.17 -15.72
C TYR A 125 -15.88 -5.05 -15.74
N TYR A 126 -14.70 -5.29 -15.15
CA TYR A 126 -13.65 -4.27 -15.06
C TYR A 126 -12.24 -4.86 -15.07
N GLY A 127 -11.28 -4.03 -15.47
CA GLY A 127 -9.86 -4.35 -15.51
C GLY A 127 -9.01 -3.09 -15.72
N ASP A 128 -7.71 -3.22 -15.61
CA ASP A 128 -6.72 -2.14 -15.75
C ASP A 128 -6.29 -1.87 -17.20
N SER A 129 -6.81 -2.64 -18.16
CA SER A 129 -6.42 -2.55 -19.57
C SER A 129 -7.65 -2.59 -20.47
N THR A 130 -7.64 -1.78 -21.55
CA THR A 130 -8.72 -1.74 -22.54
C THR A 130 -8.97 -3.13 -23.14
N GLY A 131 -10.24 -3.52 -23.21
CA GLY A 131 -10.68 -4.80 -23.77
C GLY A 131 -10.38 -6.02 -22.89
N SER A 132 -9.83 -5.85 -21.68
CA SER A 132 -9.51 -6.93 -20.74
C SER A 132 -10.19 -6.67 -19.40
N TYR A 133 -11.17 -7.52 -19.07
CA TYR A 133 -12.01 -7.36 -17.88
C TYR A 133 -11.98 -8.63 -17.02
N PRO A 134 -10.87 -8.90 -16.31
CA PRO A 134 -10.70 -10.15 -15.57
C PRO A 134 -11.58 -10.25 -14.31
N ALA A 135 -12.16 -9.14 -13.86
CA ALA A 135 -12.99 -9.07 -12.67
C ALA A 135 -14.43 -8.67 -13.01
N SER A 136 -15.38 -9.11 -12.20
CA SER A 136 -16.78 -8.72 -12.33
C SER A 136 -17.50 -8.65 -11.00
N VAL A 137 -18.55 -7.81 -10.96
CA VAL A 137 -19.52 -7.70 -9.86
C VAL A 137 -20.91 -7.92 -10.43
N ASP A 138 -21.67 -8.81 -9.78
CA ASP A 138 -23.06 -9.06 -10.10
C ASP A 138 -23.99 -8.12 -9.33
N VAL A 139 -24.99 -7.55 -10.00
CA VAL A 139 -26.02 -6.67 -9.42
C VAL A 139 -27.37 -7.34 -9.67
N PRO A 140 -27.81 -8.26 -8.79
CA PRO A 140 -29.01 -9.09 -9.01
C PRO A 140 -30.30 -8.31 -8.69
N ASP A 141 -30.42 -7.12 -9.25
CA ASP A 141 -31.59 -6.23 -9.16
C ASP A 141 -31.82 -5.57 -10.52
N GLY A 142 -32.82 -6.02 -11.24
CA GLY A 142 -33.18 -5.47 -12.56
C GLY A 142 -33.65 -4.01 -12.50
N THR A 143 -33.99 -3.48 -11.33
CA THR A 143 -34.38 -2.08 -11.14
C THR A 143 -33.23 -1.15 -10.75
N ALA A 144 -32.05 -1.72 -10.48
CA ALA A 144 -30.86 -0.94 -10.12
C ALA A 144 -30.42 -0.03 -11.27
N THR A 145 -30.03 1.18 -10.93
CA THR A 145 -29.47 2.17 -11.85
C THR A 145 -28.08 2.65 -11.43
N ALA A 146 -27.54 2.09 -10.36
CA ALA A 146 -26.20 2.41 -9.86
C ALA A 146 -25.62 1.25 -9.04
N THR A 147 -24.30 1.20 -8.93
CA THR A 147 -23.56 0.35 -8.00
C THR A 147 -22.22 0.98 -7.63
N ILE A 148 -21.63 0.47 -6.56
CA ILE A 148 -20.26 0.82 -6.15
C ILE A 148 -19.44 -0.46 -6.10
N VAL A 149 -18.29 -0.44 -6.77
CA VAL A 149 -17.27 -1.50 -6.64
C VAL A 149 -16.18 -0.94 -5.73
N SER A 150 -16.04 -1.48 -4.53
CA SER A 150 -15.11 -1.01 -3.51
C SER A 150 -13.83 -1.86 -3.43
N ASP A 151 -12.90 -1.41 -2.59
CA ASP A 151 -11.66 -2.13 -2.26
C ASP A 151 -10.75 -2.40 -3.46
N LEU A 152 -10.80 -1.52 -4.45
CA LEU A 152 -9.94 -1.57 -5.62
C LEU A 152 -8.62 -0.82 -5.34
N PRO A 153 -7.46 -1.35 -5.78
CA PRO A 153 -6.25 -0.54 -5.83
C PRO A 153 -6.52 0.79 -6.53
N ALA A 154 -5.93 1.89 -6.03
CA ALA A 154 -6.07 3.19 -6.67
C ALA A 154 -5.51 3.12 -8.10
N GLY A 155 -6.25 3.62 -9.08
CA GLY A 155 -5.89 3.58 -10.50
C GLY A 155 -7.07 3.76 -11.42
N ASP A 156 -6.79 3.75 -12.72
CA ASP A 156 -7.79 3.84 -13.77
C ASP A 156 -8.27 2.45 -14.18
N TYR A 157 -9.58 2.29 -14.31
CA TYR A 157 -10.22 1.04 -14.69
C TYR A 157 -11.07 1.21 -15.94
N TYR A 158 -10.93 0.27 -16.86
CA TYR A 158 -11.81 0.10 -18.01
C TYR A 158 -12.99 -0.74 -17.59
N VAL A 159 -14.20 -0.24 -17.82
CA VAL A 159 -15.44 -0.84 -17.34
C VAL A 159 -16.41 -1.03 -18.48
N VAL A 160 -17.01 -2.22 -18.55
CA VAL A 160 -18.17 -2.55 -19.39
C VAL A 160 -19.22 -3.22 -18.53
N MET A 161 -20.46 -3.27 -19.01
CA MET A 161 -21.51 -4.01 -18.32
C MET A 161 -22.39 -4.77 -19.29
N THR A 162 -23.08 -5.78 -18.76
CA THR A 162 -24.13 -6.53 -19.43
C THR A 162 -25.41 -6.45 -18.62
N THR A 163 -26.53 -6.74 -19.28
CA THR A 163 -27.84 -6.94 -18.66
C THR A 163 -28.24 -8.39 -18.84
N TYR A 164 -28.76 -9.04 -17.83
CA TYR A 164 -29.32 -10.39 -17.97
C TYR A 164 -30.80 -10.41 -17.61
N ASP A 165 -31.56 -11.22 -18.37
CA ASP A 165 -33.00 -11.31 -18.22
C ASP A 165 -33.41 -12.42 -17.27
N VAL A 166 -34.73 -12.50 -17.01
CA VAL A 166 -35.33 -13.51 -16.11
C VAL A 166 -35.17 -14.95 -16.62
N ASP A 167 -34.86 -15.14 -17.89
CA ASP A 167 -34.54 -16.45 -18.50
C ASP A 167 -33.04 -16.78 -18.40
N GLY A 168 -32.21 -15.87 -17.84
CA GLY A 168 -30.76 -16.01 -17.70
C GLY A 168 -29.96 -15.72 -18.98
N ARG A 169 -30.58 -15.08 -19.97
CA ARG A 169 -29.85 -14.64 -21.18
C ARG A 169 -29.14 -13.34 -20.89
N GLU A 170 -27.88 -13.28 -21.24
CA GLU A 170 -27.02 -12.10 -21.02
C GLU A 170 -26.77 -11.36 -22.34
N SER A 171 -26.79 -10.03 -22.29
CA SER A 171 -26.50 -9.16 -23.43
C SER A 171 -25.02 -9.17 -23.79
N GLY A 172 -24.64 -8.60 -24.94
CA GLY A 172 -23.27 -8.19 -25.21
C GLY A 172 -22.83 -7.04 -24.28
N TYR A 173 -21.55 -6.75 -24.27
CA TYR A 173 -20.99 -5.64 -23.51
C TYR A 173 -21.53 -4.28 -23.97
N SER A 174 -21.68 -3.39 -23.02
CA SER A 174 -21.87 -1.94 -23.29
C SER A 174 -20.63 -1.33 -23.96
N SER A 175 -20.70 -0.07 -24.34
CA SER A 175 -19.51 0.71 -24.64
C SER A 175 -18.59 0.74 -23.42
N GLU A 176 -17.27 0.60 -23.66
CA GLU A 176 -16.25 0.73 -22.62
C GLU A 176 -16.15 2.17 -22.13
N ILE A 177 -16.00 2.32 -20.83
CA ILE A 177 -15.70 3.61 -20.19
C ILE A 177 -14.44 3.48 -19.33
N LEU A 178 -13.70 4.59 -19.20
CA LEU A 178 -12.57 4.70 -18.28
C LEU A 178 -13.03 5.43 -17.02
N LYS A 179 -12.72 4.86 -15.84
CA LYS A 179 -13.09 5.40 -14.53
C LYS A 179 -11.93 5.28 -13.56
N PRO A 180 -11.54 6.35 -12.84
CA PRO A 180 -10.60 6.24 -11.73
C PRO A 180 -11.29 5.63 -10.49
N ALA A 181 -10.60 4.72 -9.81
CA ALA A 181 -10.96 4.30 -8.45
C ALA A 181 -10.48 5.37 -7.46
N GLN A 182 -11.41 5.99 -6.72
CA GLN A 182 -11.19 7.09 -5.76
C GLN A 182 -11.76 6.73 -4.39
#